data_2f01bc6772a2302c8a977fe72105c69e
#
_entry.id   2f01bc6772a2302c8a977fe72105c69e
#
_cell.length_a   1.000
_cell.length_b   1.000
_cell.length_c   1.000
_cell.angle_alpha   90.00
_cell.angle_beta   90.00
_cell.angle_gamma   90.00
#
_symmetry.space_group_name_H-M   'P 1'
#
loop_
_entity.id
_entity.type
_entity.pdbx_description
1 polymer ?
#
loop_
_entity_poly.entity_id
_entity_poly.type
_entity_poly.pdbx_seq_one_letter_code
_entity_poly.pdbx_strand_id
1 'polypeptide(L)'
;MLSSIPLVALTRGFISNLYDYQIKQVNLILPDLPKSFEGKIIAQISDIHAGSLYNLNAVKKGISLLLSQKPDIIFFTGDLVNDFADEMDDYLSIFGKLTAPLGVFSILGNHDYGEYHFNRFHFNHERKLTKQQNLNNVKDIHRKLGWQLLLNESKEIVLNNEKITLVGVENWGVNNPHNYGDLDLAMSKVDPSSPITFLLSHDPSHWRAEVLPKYPMIDVTFSGHTHGGQFGFSNPDYQWSPIKYAYREWAGLYQEKHQSLYVNVGFGYLDYPSRLGLLPEITIFHLKSKA
;
A
#
# COMPACT_ATOMS: atom_id res chain seq x y z
N MET A 1 -37.99 17.47 -18.54
CA MET A 1 -36.67 18.00 -18.16
C MET A 1 -36.12 17.51 -16.80
N LEU A 2 -36.63 16.41 -16.24
CA LEU A 2 -36.18 15.90 -14.92
C LEU A 2 -35.24 14.68 -14.98
N SER A 3 -34.87 14.18 -16.18
CA SER A 3 -34.10 12.95 -16.34
C SER A 3 -32.63 13.11 -16.58
N SER A 4 -32.12 14.34 -16.82
CA SER A 4 -30.72 14.59 -17.10
C SER A 4 -29.86 14.95 -15.87
N ILE A 5 -30.50 15.41 -14.79
CA ILE A 5 -29.79 15.82 -13.56
C ILE A 5 -29.10 14.64 -12.85
N PRO A 6 -29.72 13.46 -12.72
CA PRO A 6 -29.06 12.31 -12.12
C PRO A 6 -27.86 11.80 -12.92
N LEU A 7 -27.94 11.83 -14.25
CA LEU A 7 -26.85 11.35 -15.11
C LEU A 7 -25.63 12.29 -15.09
N VAL A 8 -25.86 13.61 -15.07
CA VAL A 8 -24.78 14.61 -14.95
C VAL A 8 -24.16 14.61 -13.55
N ALA A 9 -24.95 14.39 -12.51
CA ALA A 9 -24.45 14.24 -11.13
C ALA A 9 -23.65 12.95 -10.98
N LEU A 10 -24.09 11.84 -11.56
CA LEU A 10 -23.36 10.58 -11.63
C LEU A 10 -22.04 10.75 -12.40
N THR A 11 -22.05 11.34 -13.61
CA THR A 11 -20.82 11.50 -14.40
C THR A 11 -19.82 12.45 -13.76
N ARG A 12 -20.25 13.54 -13.09
CA ARG A 12 -19.38 14.41 -12.30
C ARG A 12 -18.84 13.70 -11.05
N GLY A 13 -19.65 12.91 -10.35
CA GLY A 13 -19.22 12.10 -9.23
C GLY A 13 -18.19 11.04 -9.62
N PHE A 14 -18.32 10.45 -10.80
CA PHE A 14 -17.38 9.45 -11.32
C PHE A 14 -15.97 10.01 -11.50
N ILE A 15 -15.82 11.21 -12.07
CA ILE A 15 -14.50 11.78 -12.42
C ILE A 15 -13.89 12.56 -11.25
N SER A 16 -14.70 13.24 -10.43
CA SER A 16 -14.20 14.08 -9.33
C SER A 16 -13.63 13.27 -8.17
N ASN A 17 -14.13 12.06 -7.94
CA ASN A 17 -13.78 11.25 -6.78
C ASN A 17 -12.44 10.50 -6.90
N LEU A 18 -11.87 10.42 -8.12
CA LEU A 18 -10.59 9.75 -8.36
C LEU A 18 -9.40 10.38 -7.61
N TYR A 19 -9.51 11.65 -7.28
CA TYR A 19 -8.46 12.44 -6.64
C TYR A 19 -8.94 13.13 -5.35
N ASP A 20 -10.08 12.71 -4.82
CA ASP A 20 -10.60 13.19 -3.53
C ASP A 20 -9.96 12.39 -2.39
N TYR A 21 -8.67 12.65 -2.16
CA TYR A 21 -7.86 11.94 -1.17
C TYR A 21 -8.38 12.12 0.25
N GLN A 22 -8.66 11.01 0.91
CA GLN A 22 -9.13 11.00 2.30
C GLN A 22 -8.00 10.62 3.25
N ILE A 23 -7.85 11.40 4.33
CA ILE A 23 -7.00 11.00 5.45
C ILE A 23 -7.79 10.09 6.38
N LYS A 24 -7.29 8.88 6.59
CA LYS A 24 -7.79 7.95 7.63
C LYS A 24 -6.84 7.95 8.81
N GLN A 25 -7.35 8.32 9.97
CA GLN A 25 -6.60 8.32 11.22
C GLN A 25 -6.83 7.02 11.97
N VAL A 26 -5.75 6.34 12.34
CA VAL A 26 -5.78 5.04 13.04
C VAL A 26 -4.85 5.08 14.25
N ASN A 27 -5.35 4.69 15.43
CA ASN A 27 -4.49 4.47 16.58
C ASN A 27 -4.05 3.01 16.61
N LEU A 28 -2.74 2.76 16.58
CA LEU A 28 -2.16 1.44 16.81
C LEU A 28 -1.71 1.36 18.26
N ILE A 29 -2.44 0.58 19.05
CA ILE A 29 -2.13 0.37 20.48
C ILE A 29 -1.26 -0.89 20.57
N LEU A 30 0.01 -0.70 20.91
CA LEU A 30 1.05 -1.73 20.90
C LEU A 30 1.62 -1.85 22.32
N PRO A 31 1.32 -2.96 23.04
CA PRO A 31 1.72 -3.10 24.44
C PRO A 31 3.22 -2.96 24.69
N ASP A 32 4.03 -3.49 23.77
CA ASP A 32 5.48 -3.53 23.90
C ASP A 32 6.19 -2.41 23.10
N LEU A 33 5.45 -1.33 22.76
CA LEU A 33 6.00 -0.21 21.99
C LEU A 33 7.14 0.48 22.77
N PRO A 34 8.36 0.58 22.20
CA PRO A 34 9.43 1.31 22.85
C PRO A 34 9.09 2.79 23.01
N LYS A 35 9.53 3.39 24.13
CA LYS A 35 9.17 4.77 24.49
C LYS A 35 9.54 5.81 23.43
N SER A 36 10.64 5.64 22.74
CA SER A 36 11.07 6.55 21.65
C SER A 36 10.08 6.57 20.48
N PHE A 37 9.26 5.53 20.34
CA PHE A 37 8.28 5.42 19.26
C PHE A 37 6.86 5.85 19.73
N GLU A 38 6.66 6.14 21.00
CA GLU A 38 5.39 6.67 21.50
C GLU A 38 5.05 7.99 20.80
N GLY A 39 3.83 8.10 20.28
CA GLY A 39 3.35 9.27 19.56
C GLY A 39 3.94 9.45 18.15
N LYS A 40 4.77 8.52 17.66
CA LYS A 40 5.28 8.56 16.29
C LYS A 40 4.17 8.31 15.29
N ILE A 41 4.32 8.92 14.11
CA ILE A 41 3.35 8.89 13.03
C ILE A 41 3.90 8.08 11.86
N ILE A 42 3.14 7.07 11.44
CA ILE A 42 3.39 6.35 10.19
C ILE A 42 2.33 6.76 9.17
N ALA A 43 2.75 7.15 7.96
CA ALA A 43 1.84 7.28 6.83
C ALA A 43 1.92 6.03 5.95
N GLN A 44 0.79 5.52 5.50
CA GLN A 44 0.72 4.46 4.48
C GLN A 44 0.00 4.97 3.25
N ILE A 45 0.59 4.71 2.09
CA ILE A 45 -0.06 4.74 0.78
C ILE A 45 0.20 3.42 0.06
N SER A 46 -0.68 3.07 -0.86
CA SER A 46 -0.63 1.83 -1.64
C SER A 46 -1.23 2.05 -3.02
N ASP A 47 -0.98 1.14 -3.95
CA ASP A 47 -1.74 1.05 -5.19
C ASP A 47 -1.81 2.41 -5.92
N ILE A 48 -0.64 2.94 -6.30
CA ILE A 48 -0.54 4.22 -7.02
C ILE A 48 -1.04 4.07 -8.44
N HIS A 49 -0.67 2.97 -9.12
CA HIS A 49 -1.04 2.70 -10.50
C HIS A 49 -0.81 3.89 -11.42
N ALA A 50 0.45 4.31 -11.53
CA ALA A 50 0.86 5.52 -12.22
C ALA A 50 0.31 5.63 -13.66
N GLY A 51 0.22 4.50 -14.36
CA GLY A 51 -0.33 4.42 -15.72
C GLY A 51 -1.81 4.78 -15.83
N SER A 52 -2.55 4.76 -14.71
CA SER A 52 -3.95 5.19 -14.66
C SER A 52 -4.11 6.68 -14.35
N LEU A 53 -3.10 7.30 -13.73
CA LEU A 53 -3.16 8.69 -13.31
C LEU A 53 -3.00 9.63 -14.52
N TYR A 54 -3.81 10.70 -14.59
CA TYR A 54 -3.75 11.69 -15.66
C TYR A 54 -3.76 13.14 -15.18
N ASN A 55 -3.95 13.39 -13.86
CA ASN A 55 -4.02 14.73 -13.29
C ASN A 55 -2.88 14.99 -12.31
N LEU A 56 -1.72 15.41 -12.85
CA LEU A 56 -0.52 15.73 -12.08
C LEU A 56 -0.77 16.72 -10.92
N ASN A 57 -1.64 17.73 -11.12
CA ASN A 57 -1.93 18.71 -10.08
C ASN A 57 -2.74 18.11 -8.93
N ALA A 58 -3.65 17.20 -9.22
CA ALA A 58 -4.39 16.50 -8.20
C ALA A 58 -3.48 15.55 -7.41
N VAL A 59 -2.59 14.82 -8.09
CA VAL A 59 -1.58 13.96 -7.43
C VAL A 59 -0.67 14.80 -6.53
N LYS A 60 -0.18 15.95 -7.01
CA LYS A 60 0.61 16.89 -6.17
C LYS A 60 -0.13 17.33 -4.91
N LYS A 61 -1.43 17.59 -5.00
CA LYS A 61 -2.26 17.92 -3.82
C LYS A 61 -2.33 16.74 -2.84
N GLY A 62 -2.53 15.52 -3.33
CA GLY A 62 -2.53 14.31 -2.50
C GLY A 62 -1.21 14.12 -1.74
N ILE A 63 -0.08 14.27 -2.43
CA ILE A 63 1.25 14.19 -1.80
C ILE A 63 1.45 15.33 -0.78
N SER A 64 1.02 16.56 -1.10
CA SER A 64 1.09 17.67 -0.16
C SER A 64 0.22 17.42 1.09
N LEU A 65 -0.95 16.81 0.91
CA LEU A 65 -1.85 16.44 2.00
C LEU A 65 -1.20 15.40 2.92
N LEU A 66 -0.54 14.37 2.36
CA LEU A 66 0.21 13.39 3.13
C LEU A 66 1.32 14.06 3.94
N LEU A 67 2.17 14.86 3.28
CA LEU A 67 3.30 15.53 3.93
C LEU A 67 2.87 16.53 5.00
N SER A 68 1.67 17.14 4.87
CA SER A 68 1.11 18.03 5.90
C SER A 68 0.83 17.30 7.23
N GLN A 69 0.70 15.97 7.21
CA GLN A 69 0.54 15.14 8.41
C GLN A 69 1.86 14.92 9.17
N LYS A 70 3.00 15.34 8.59
CA LYS A 70 4.35 15.25 9.17
C LYS A 70 4.71 13.85 9.66
N PRO A 71 4.60 12.81 8.80
CA PRO A 71 4.92 11.44 9.22
C PRO A 71 6.39 11.30 9.59
N ASP A 72 6.66 10.49 10.62
CA ASP A 72 8.01 10.08 11.00
C ASP A 72 8.53 8.95 10.09
N ILE A 73 7.60 8.11 9.58
CA ILE A 73 7.87 6.98 8.69
C ILE A 73 6.81 6.98 7.58
N ILE A 74 7.18 6.56 6.37
CA ILE A 74 6.22 6.34 5.28
C ILE A 74 6.36 4.90 4.79
N PHE A 75 5.24 4.20 4.67
CA PHE A 75 5.11 2.89 4.03
C PHE A 75 4.41 3.00 2.69
N PHE A 76 4.99 2.35 1.68
CA PHE A 76 4.34 2.09 0.40
C PHE A 76 4.17 0.59 0.23
N THR A 77 2.93 0.14 0.11
CA THR A 77 2.58 -1.29 0.14
C THR A 77 2.30 -1.89 -1.24
N GLY A 78 3.01 -1.40 -2.28
CA GLY A 78 3.05 -2.04 -3.60
C GLY A 78 2.08 -1.46 -4.63
N ASP A 79 2.17 -1.97 -5.85
CA ASP A 79 1.47 -1.53 -7.05
C ASP A 79 1.76 -0.06 -7.41
N LEU A 80 3.03 0.20 -7.72
CA LEU A 80 3.51 1.50 -8.16
C LEU A 80 3.01 1.84 -9.58
N VAL A 81 3.02 0.84 -10.46
CA VAL A 81 2.66 0.94 -11.87
C VAL A 81 1.50 -0.01 -12.22
N ASN A 82 0.90 0.15 -13.41
CA ASN A 82 -0.03 -0.85 -13.93
C ASN A 82 0.74 -2.06 -14.49
N ASP A 83 1.74 -1.79 -15.34
CA ASP A 83 2.54 -2.80 -16.01
C ASP A 83 3.98 -2.36 -16.26
N PHE A 84 4.24 -1.06 -16.52
CA PHE A 84 5.51 -0.58 -17.03
C PHE A 84 6.15 0.52 -16.18
N ALA A 85 7.46 0.42 -16.02
CA ALA A 85 8.25 1.39 -15.28
C ALA A 85 8.13 2.84 -15.80
N ASP A 86 8.04 3.03 -17.12
CA ASP A 86 7.94 4.36 -17.76
C ASP A 86 6.63 5.11 -17.43
N GLU A 87 5.63 4.42 -16.89
CA GLU A 87 4.41 5.06 -16.37
C GLU A 87 4.71 6.06 -15.25
N MET A 88 5.84 5.90 -14.57
CA MET A 88 6.29 6.80 -13.50
C MET A 88 7.03 8.05 -13.97
N ASP A 89 7.38 8.19 -15.24
CA ASP A 89 8.29 9.26 -15.72
C ASP A 89 7.77 10.66 -15.36
N ASP A 90 6.49 10.94 -15.57
CA ASP A 90 5.87 12.22 -15.21
C ASP A 90 5.68 12.42 -13.70
N TYR A 91 5.74 11.35 -12.92
CA TYR A 91 5.43 11.34 -11.48
C TYR A 91 6.66 11.30 -10.58
N LEU A 92 7.86 10.99 -11.09
CA LEU A 92 9.09 10.88 -10.31
C LEU A 92 9.34 12.12 -9.44
N SER A 93 9.19 13.31 -10.01
CA SER A 93 9.40 14.59 -9.29
C SER A 93 8.35 14.88 -8.22
N ILE A 94 7.19 14.22 -8.29
CA ILE A 94 6.08 14.38 -7.35
C ILE A 94 6.27 13.43 -6.17
N PHE A 95 6.39 12.12 -6.46
CA PHE A 95 6.55 11.11 -5.42
C PHE A 95 7.93 11.13 -4.76
N GLY A 96 8.98 11.62 -5.45
CA GLY A 96 10.30 11.87 -4.86
C GLY A 96 10.31 12.93 -3.74
N LYS A 97 9.21 13.67 -3.54
CA LYS A 97 9.03 14.56 -2.38
C LYS A 97 8.65 13.82 -1.10
N LEU A 98 8.20 12.58 -1.20
CA LEU A 98 7.89 11.77 -0.03
C LEU A 98 9.17 11.43 0.71
N THR A 99 9.36 12.12 1.82
CA THR A 99 10.49 11.92 2.74
C THR A 99 9.97 11.92 4.17
N ALA A 100 10.61 11.14 5.02
CA ALA A 100 10.29 11.07 6.43
C ALA A 100 11.58 10.90 7.25
N PRO A 101 11.66 11.44 8.50
CA PRO A 101 12.87 11.41 9.32
C PRO A 101 13.45 10.01 9.54
N LEU A 102 12.61 8.99 9.69
CA LEU A 102 13.00 7.60 9.91
C LEU A 102 12.99 6.76 8.64
N GLY A 103 12.61 7.35 7.50
CA GLY A 103 12.69 6.72 6.18
C GLY A 103 11.36 6.50 5.49
N VAL A 104 11.48 6.18 4.21
CA VAL A 104 10.39 5.70 3.35
C VAL A 104 10.71 4.27 2.96
N PHE A 105 9.82 3.34 3.26
CA PHE A 105 10.00 1.90 3.00
C PHE A 105 8.90 1.43 2.05
N SER A 106 9.27 0.57 1.13
CA SER A 106 8.38 0.11 0.08
C SER A 106 8.52 -1.38 -0.19
N ILE A 107 7.49 -1.98 -0.75
CA ILE A 107 7.49 -3.33 -1.32
C ILE A 107 6.90 -3.28 -2.73
N LEU A 108 6.96 -4.40 -3.44
CA LEU A 108 6.30 -4.59 -4.73
C LEU A 108 4.92 -5.23 -4.53
N GLY A 109 3.95 -4.81 -5.37
CA GLY A 109 2.68 -5.50 -5.55
C GLY A 109 2.67 -6.35 -6.82
N ASN A 110 1.55 -6.99 -7.12
CA ASN A 110 1.44 -7.91 -8.25
C ASN A 110 1.58 -7.23 -9.62
N HIS A 111 1.17 -5.97 -9.76
CA HIS A 111 1.29 -5.21 -11.00
C HIS A 111 2.75 -4.82 -11.32
N ASP A 112 3.57 -4.60 -10.32
CA ASP A 112 4.96 -4.17 -10.46
C ASP A 112 5.85 -5.17 -11.22
N TYR A 113 5.41 -6.43 -11.36
CA TYR A 113 6.08 -7.47 -12.14
C TYR A 113 5.72 -7.43 -13.64
N GLY A 114 4.70 -6.66 -14.05
CA GLY A 114 4.23 -6.57 -15.43
C GLY A 114 3.59 -7.86 -15.98
N GLU A 115 3.25 -8.80 -15.10
CA GLU A 115 2.75 -10.14 -15.48
C GLU A 115 1.49 -10.08 -16.34
N TYR A 116 0.59 -9.14 -16.04
CA TYR A 116 -0.68 -9.03 -16.75
C TYR A 116 -0.49 -8.65 -18.21
N HIS A 117 0.47 -7.79 -18.50
CA HIS A 117 0.80 -7.41 -19.89
C HIS A 117 1.57 -8.52 -20.59
N PHE A 118 2.69 -8.97 -20.02
CA PHE A 118 3.60 -9.92 -20.68
C PHE A 118 2.97 -11.31 -20.89
N ASN A 119 1.99 -11.70 -20.05
CA ASN A 119 1.29 -12.97 -20.22
C ASN A 119 0.07 -12.91 -21.15
N ARG A 120 -0.60 -11.75 -21.28
CA ARG A 120 -1.77 -11.58 -22.15
C ARG A 120 -1.40 -11.33 -23.62
N PHE A 121 -0.32 -10.63 -23.84
CA PHE A 121 0.10 -10.20 -25.19
C PHE A 121 1.45 -10.81 -25.53
N HIS A 122 1.45 -12.00 -26.09
CA HIS A 122 2.67 -12.65 -26.61
C HIS A 122 3.42 -11.83 -27.68
N PHE A 123 2.83 -10.74 -28.20
CA PHE A 123 3.39 -9.92 -29.27
C PHE A 123 3.00 -8.44 -29.13
N ASN A 124 3.68 -7.70 -28.28
CA ASN A 124 3.75 -6.26 -28.50
C ASN A 124 5.14 -5.91 -29.02
N HIS A 125 5.30 -5.92 -30.38
CA HIS A 125 6.56 -5.62 -31.07
C HIS A 125 7.02 -4.15 -30.88
N GLU A 126 6.20 -3.28 -30.28
CA GLU A 126 6.53 -1.88 -30.11
C GLU A 126 7.48 -1.62 -28.93
N ARG A 127 7.41 -2.41 -27.87
CA ARG A 127 8.31 -2.27 -26.71
C ARG A 127 9.39 -3.37 -26.76
N LYS A 128 10.61 -2.99 -27.11
CA LYS A 128 11.79 -3.89 -27.09
C LYS A 128 12.29 -4.20 -25.66
N LEU A 129 11.40 -4.28 -24.69
CA LEU A 129 11.71 -4.43 -23.28
C LEU A 129 11.30 -5.83 -22.82
N THR A 130 12.20 -6.58 -22.20
CA THR A 130 11.84 -7.86 -21.57
C THR A 130 11.17 -7.63 -20.22
N LYS A 131 10.39 -8.61 -19.75
CA LYS A 131 9.79 -8.59 -18.41
C LYS A 131 10.83 -8.32 -17.32
N GLN A 132 11.98 -8.99 -17.37
CA GLN A 132 13.04 -8.81 -16.39
C GLN A 132 13.65 -7.40 -16.43
N GLN A 133 13.84 -6.83 -17.61
CA GLN A 133 14.30 -5.45 -17.75
C GLN A 133 13.29 -4.47 -17.16
N ASN A 134 11.99 -4.68 -17.42
CA ASN A 134 10.94 -3.86 -16.84
C ASN A 134 10.94 -3.93 -15.31
N LEU A 135 10.98 -5.13 -14.73
CA LEU A 135 11.05 -5.30 -13.28
C LEU A 135 12.30 -4.61 -12.68
N ASN A 136 13.44 -4.73 -13.33
CA ASN A 136 14.65 -4.03 -12.89
C ASN A 136 14.48 -2.50 -12.93
N ASN A 137 13.80 -1.99 -13.96
CA ASN A 137 13.48 -0.56 -14.05
C ASN A 137 12.50 -0.11 -12.95
N VAL A 138 11.47 -0.92 -12.62
CA VAL A 138 10.56 -0.64 -11.50
C VAL A 138 11.34 -0.58 -10.17
N LYS A 139 12.19 -1.58 -9.91
CA LYS A 139 13.07 -1.57 -8.71
C LYS A 139 13.97 -0.33 -8.66
N ASP A 140 14.47 0.11 -9.83
CA ASP A 140 15.31 1.30 -9.95
C ASP A 140 14.56 2.60 -9.69
N ILE A 141 13.25 2.65 -9.98
CA ILE A 141 12.39 3.78 -9.63
C ILE A 141 12.30 3.97 -8.12
N HIS A 142 12.10 2.93 -7.34
CA HIS A 142 12.10 3.04 -5.86
C HIS A 142 13.41 3.66 -5.36
N ARG A 143 14.54 3.25 -5.92
CA ARG A 143 15.86 3.83 -5.62
C ARG A 143 15.94 5.31 -6.01
N LYS A 144 15.45 5.69 -7.20
CA LYS A 144 15.42 7.09 -7.68
C LYS A 144 14.52 7.96 -6.81
N LEU A 145 13.43 7.41 -6.29
CA LEU A 145 12.53 8.08 -5.34
C LEU A 145 13.15 8.22 -3.94
N GLY A 146 14.28 7.57 -3.66
CA GLY A 146 14.90 7.53 -2.34
C GLY A 146 14.18 6.58 -1.36
N TRP A 147 13.35 5.67 -1.86
CA TRP A 147 12.62 4.71 -1.05
C TRP A 147 13.45 3.44 -0.84
N GLN A 148 13.38 2.88 0.35
CA GLN A 148 14.03 1.62 0.70
C GLN A 148 13.10 0.47 0.32
N LEU A 149 13.37 -0.14 -0.83
CA LEU A 149 12.60 -1.28 -1.34
C LEU A 149 13.03 -2.54 -0.60
N LEU A 150 12.10 -3.22 0.04
CA LEU A 150 12.32 -4.48 0.74
C LEU A 150 11.82 -5.64 -0.13
N LEU A 151 12.69 -6.64 -0.34
CA LEU A 151 12.45 -7.79 -1.21
C LEU A 151 12.76 -9.08 -0.44
N ASN A 152 11.77 -9.56 0.34
CA ASN A 152 11.92 -10.70 1.25
C ASN A 152 13.04 -10.49 2.28
N GLU A 153 13.04 -9.33 2.91
CA GLU A 153 14.07 -8.95 3.88
C GLU A 153 13.51 -8.15 5.05
N SER A 154 14.29 -8.04 6.10
CA SER A 154 13.96 -7.26 7.28
C SER A 154 14.96 -6.13 7.52
N LYS A 155 14.50 -5.08 8.21
CA LYS A 155 15.29 -3.93 8.61
C LYS A 155 14.92 -3.44 10.00
N GLU A 156 15.91 -3.04 10.77
CA GLU A 156 15.67 -2.35 12.03
C GLU A 156 15.54 -0.84 11.79
N ILE A 157 14.48 -0.25 12.37
CA ILE A 157 14.31 1.21 12.45
C ILE A 157 14.73 1.60 13.87
N VAL A 158 15.79 2.39 13.97
CA VAL A 158 16.40 2.76 15.24
C VAL A 158 16.13 4.22 15.57
N LEU A 159 15.70 4.47 16.80
CA LEU A 159 15.48 5.81 17.35
C LEU A 159 15.90 5.85 18.82
N ASN A 160 16.81 6.75 19.19
CA ASN A 160 17.30 6.93 20.57
C ASN A 160 17.77 5.61 21.24
N ASN A 161 18.50 4.75 20.50
CA ASN A 161 18.98 3.43 20.91
C ASN A 161 17.88 2.37 21.17
N GLU A 162 16.62 2.69 20.89
CA GLU A 162 15.54 1.72 20.84
C GLU A 162 15.24 1.36 19.37
N LYS A 163 14.68 0.17 19.13
CA LYS A 163 14.42 -0.32 17.78
C LYS A 163 13.05 -0.97 17.65
N ILE A 164 12.53 -0.92 16.44
CA ILE A 164 11.43 -1.74 15.94
C ILE A 164 11.88 -2.46 14.69
N THR A 165 11.32 -3.62 14.40
CA THR A 165 11.64 -4.37 13.19
C THR A 165 10.59 -4.12 12.12
N LEU A 166 11.05 -3.87 10.89
CA LEU A 166 10.23 -3.81 9.69
C LEU A 166 10.61 -4.97 8.77
N VAL A 167 9.63 -5.76 8.37
CA VAL A 167 9.77 -6.86 7.42
C VAL A 167 9.04 -6.48 6.15
N GLY A 168 9.61 -6.75 4.99
CA GLY A 168 8.97 -6.54 3.70
C GLY A 168 9.10 -7.78 2.84
N VAL A 169 7.97 -8.25 2.32
CA VAL A 169 7.94 -9.37 1.37
C VAL A 169 7.59 -8.90 -0.03
N GLU A 170 8.10 -9.61 -1.02
CA GLU A 170 7.63 -9.49 -2.40
C GLU A 170 6.16 -9.95 -2.48
N ASN A 171 5.51 -9.76 -3.64
CA ASN A 171 4.10 -10.10 -3.76
C ASN A 171 3.81 -11.57 -3.41
N TRP A 172 2.84 -11.77 -2.53
CA TRP A 172 2.30 -13.07 -2.15
C TRP A 172 0.78 -12.99 -1.96
N GLY A 173 0.02 -13.90 -2.51
CA GLY A 173 -1.44 -13.97 -2.35
C GLY A 173 -1.97 -15.38 -2.62
N VAL A 174 -3.03 -15.77 -1.91
CA VAL A 174 -3.61 -17.13 -1.98
C VAL A 174 -4.03 -17.53 -3.38
N ASN A 175 -4.60 -16.61 -4.15
CA ASN A 175 -5.08 -16.86 -5.50
C ASN A 175 -4.16 -16.27 -6.58
N ASN A 176 -2.97 -15.83 -6.21
CA ASN A 176 -2.03 -15.26 -7.14
C ASN A 176 -1.15 -16.38 -7.72
N PRO A 177 -1.15 -16.59 -9.06
CA PRO A 177 -0.28 -17.59 -9.69
C PRO A 177 1.21 -17.21 -9.64
N HIS A 178 1.52 -15.96 -9.29
CA HIS A 178 2.86 -15.38 -9.28
C HIS A 178 3.25 -14.92 -7.88
N ASN A 179 3.54 -15.89 -7.01
CA ASN A 179 4.02 -15.64 -5.65
C ASN A 179 5.55 -15.59 -5.64
N TYR A 180 6.10 -14.43 -5.29
CA TYR A 180 7.53 -14.17 -5.11
C TYR A 180 7.88 -13.93 -3.65
N GLY A 181 6.87 -13.69 -2.79
CA GLY A 181 7.04 -13.46 -1.37
C GLY A 181 7.50 -14.72 -0.64
N ASP A 182 8.53 -14.55 0.18
CA ASP A 182 9.12 -15.59 1.04
C ASP A 182 9.27 -15.00 2.45
N LEU A 183 8.28 -15.27 3.29
CA LEU A 183 8.27 -14.74 4.66
C LEU A 183 9.28 -15.45 5.56
N ASP A 184 9.57 -16.73 5.33
CA ASP A 184 10.63 -17.45 6.04
C ASP A 184 12.00 -16.79 5.82
N LEU A 185 12.31 -16.46 4.56
CA LEU A 185 13.53 -15.74 4.22
C LEU A 185 13.55 -14.33 4.84
N ALA A 186 12.44 -13.59 4.73
CA ALA A 186 12.33 -12.23 5.28
C ALA A 186 12.51 -12.20 6.80
N MET A 187 11.99 -13.21 7.50
CA MET A 187 12.08 -13.35 8.95
C MET A 187 13.41 -13.96 9.44
N SER A 188 14.20 -14.55 8.55
CA SER A 188 15.40 -15.32 8.93
C SER A 188 16.46 -14.56 9.74
N LYS A 189 16.48 -13.23 9.60
CA LYS A 189 17.41 -12.31 10.29
C LYS A 189 16.74 -11.44 11.35
N VAL A 190 15.45 -11.64 11.60
CA VAL A 190 14.72 -10.89 12.63
C VAL A 190 15.17 -11.37 14.01
N ASP A 191 15.52 -10.42 14.87
CA ASP A 191 15.80 -10.71 16.28
C ASP A 191 14.50 -11.14 16.98
N PRO A 192 14.42 -12.37 17.52
CA PRO A 192 13.22 -12.84 18.21
C PRO A 192 12.83 -12.01 19.44
N SER A 193 13.76 -11.20 19.96
CA SER A 193 13.54 -10.29 21.08
C SER A 193 13.08 -8.90 20.65
N SER A 194 12.85 -8.67 19.34
CA SER A 194 12.33 -7.39 18.86
C SER A 194 11.00 -7.07 19.53
N PRO A 195 10.86 -5.91 20.17
CA PRO A 195 9.65 -5.57 20.91
C PRO A 195 8.43 -5.38 20.00
N ILE A 196 8.64 -4.91 18.78
CA ILE A 196 7.61 -4.69 17.75
C ILE A 196 8.13 -5.13 16.39
N THR A 197 7.32 -5.92 15.71
CA THR A 197 7.58 -6.32 14.32
C THR A 197 6.42 -5.93 13.41
N PHE A 198 6.71 -5.08 12.44
CA PHE A 198 5.80 -4.70 11.36
C PHE A 198 6.09 -5.49 10.09
N LEU A 199 5.06 -5.86 9.35
CA LEU A 199 5.15 -6.52 8.06
C LEU A 199 4.49 -5.66 6.97
N LEU A 200 5.21 -5.41 5.89
CA LEU A 200 4.64 -4.93 4.63
C LEU A 200 4.38 -6.14 3.73
N SER A 201 3.13 -6.35 3.33
CA SER A 201 2.71 -7.42 2.43
C SER A 201 1.54 -6.92 1.58
N HIS A 202 1.69 -6.92 0.26
CA HIS A 202 0.74 -6.26 -0.63
C HIS A 202 -0.68 -6.87 -0.56
N ASP A 203 -0.81 -8.18 -0.79
CA ASP A 203 -2.11 -8.87 -0.78
C ASP A 203 -2.53 -9.26 0.64
N PRO A 204 -3.68 -8.79 1.14
CA PRO A 204 -4.14 -9.06 2.51
C PRO A 204 -4.45 -10.54 2.79
N SER A 205 -4.65 -11.36 1.76
CA SER A 205 -4.89 -12.80 1.95
C SER A 205 -3.71 -13.53 2.59
N HIS A 206 -2.50 -12.99 2.46
CA HIS A 206 -1.28 -13.47 3.10
C HIS A 206 -1.42 -13.54 4.62
N TRP A 207 -2.06 -12.52 5.22
CA TRP A 207 -2.20 -12.43 6.67
C TRP A 207 -2.87 -13.66 7.28
N ARG A 208 -4.02 -14.04 6.73
CA ARG A 208 -4.78 -15.17 7.27
C ARG A 208 -4.21 -16.52 6.86
N ALA A 209 -3.63 -16.59 5.67
CA ALA A 209 -3.11 -17.84 5.14
C ALA A 209 -1.78 -18.27 5.79
N GLU A 210 -0.91 -17.32 6.10
CA GLU A 210 0.44 -17.61 6.54
C GLU A 210 0.85 -16.85 7.80
N VAL A 211 0.60 -15.53 7.90
CA VAL A 211 1.09 -14.70 8.99
C VAL A 211 0.47 -15.13 10.33
N LEU A 212 -0.86 -15.18 10.42
CA LEU A 212 -1.57 -15.57 11.65
C LEU A 212 -1.17 -16.94 12.19
N PRO A 213 -1.11 -18.02 11.37
CA PRO A 213 -0.82 -19.34 11.88
C PRO A 213 0.67 -19.58 12.19
N LYS A 214 1.61 -18.91 11.52
CA LYS A 214 3.02 -19.26 11.59
C LYS A 214 3.91 -18.21 12.28
N TYR A 215 3.52 -16.92 12.24
CA TYR A 215 4.37 -15.81 12.67
C TYR A 215 3.72 -14.95 13.77
N PRO A 216 3.53 -15.51 14.98
CA PRO A 216 2.89 -14.77 16.07
C PRO A 216 3.70 -13.55 16.56
N MET A 217 4.98 -13.41 16.17
CA MET A 217 5.81 -12.27 16.50
C MET A 217 5.56 -11.05 15.62
N ILE A 218 4.73 -11.15 14.58
CA ILE A 218 4.34 -9.99 13.75
C ILE A 218 3.14 -9.31 14.41
N ASP A 219 3.31 -8.07 14.82
CA ASP A 219 2.27 -7.30 15.51
C ASP A 219 1.27 -6.66 14.55
N VAL A 220 1.78 -6.04 13.48
CA VAL A 220 0.94 -5.36 12.49
C VAL A 220 1.41 -5.67 11.07
N THR A 221 0.45 -6.08 10.24
CA THR A 221 0.63 -6.22 8.79
C THR A 221 -0.04 -5.05 8.07
N PHE A 222 0.66 -4.46 7.10
CA PHE A 222 0.16 -3.37 6.25
C PHE A 222 0.03 -3.89 4.81
N SER A 223 -1.18 -3.78 4.26
CA SER A 223 -1.53 -4.30 2.93
C SER A 223 -2.28 -3.26 2.09
N GLY A 224 -2.42 -3.53 0.79
CA GLY A 224 -3.21 -2.78 -0.18
C GLY A 224 -4.04 -3.70 -1.06
N HIS A 225 -3.80 -3.68 -2.37
CA HIS A 225 -4.26 -4.63 -3.39
C HIS A 225 -5.75 -4.59 -3.75
N THR A 226 -6.63 -4.51 -2.78
CA THR A 226 -8.08 -4.70 -3.01
C THR A 226 -8.76 -3.51 -3.63
N HIS A 227 -8.18 -2.32 -3.54
CA HIS A 227 -8.81 -1.03 -3.87
C HIS A 227 -10.17 -0.80 -3.21
N GLY A 228 -10.57 -1.67 -2.24
CA GLY A 228 -11.95 -1.75 -1.79
C GLY A 228 -12.94 -2.06 -2.92
N GLY A 229 -12.45 -2.61 -4.06
CA GLY A 229 -13.22 -2.79 -5.29
C GLY A 229 -13.64 -1.47 -5.95
N GLN A 230 -13.10 -0.32 -5.52
CA GLN A 230 -13.41 1.04 -6.03
C GLN A 230 -14.91 1.40 -6.02
N PHE A 231 -15.75 0.52 -5.50
CA PHE A 231 -17.19 0.68 -5.44
C PHE A 231 -17.74 0.13 -4.13
N GLY A 232 -18.51 0.96 -3.41
CA GLY A 232 -19.07 0.56 -2.13
C GLY A 232 -19.38 1.75 -1.25
N PHE A 233 -19.50 1.49 0.03
CA PHE A 233 -19.60 2.54 1.03
C PHE A 233 -18.92 2.09 2.33
N SER A 234 -18.39 3.06 3.04
CA SER A 234 -17.74 2.85 4.32
C SER A 234 -18.09 3.99 5.25
N ASN A 235 -18.67 3.65 6.40
CA ASN A 235 -18.90 4.56 7.52
C ASN A 235 -18.42 3.86 8.82
N PRO A 236 -18.38 4.53 9.97
CA PRO A 236 -17.87 3.94 11.22
C PRO A 236 -18.57 2.65 11.64
N ASP A 237 -19.86 2.49 11.33
CA ASP A 237 -20.68 1.38 11.81
C ASP A 237 -20.81 0.24 10.80
N TYR A 238 -20.64 0.54 9.51
CA TYR A 238 -20.87 -0.43 8.45
C TYR A 238 -20.09 -0.11 7.18
N GLN A 239 -19.49 -1.16 6.60
CA GLN A 239 -18.81 -1.07 5.31
C GLN A 239 -19.26 -2.22 4.39
N TRP A 240 -19.40 -1.90 3.12
CA TRP A 240 -19.80 -2.86 2.09
C TRP A 240 -19.17 -2.54 0.75
N SER A 241 -18.66 -3.57 0.11
CA SER A 241 -18.23 -3.58 -1.28
C SER A 241 -18.41 -4.98 -1.85
N PRO A 242 -18.63 -5.16 -3.17
CA PRO A 242 -18.62 -6.48 -3.81
C PRO A 242 -17.31 -7.25 -3.58
N ILE A 243 -16.17 -6.56 -3.41
CA ILE A 243 -14.86 -7.15 -3.19
C ILE A 243 -14.82 -8.05 -1.93
N LYS A 244 -15.71 -7.82 -0.96
CA LYS A 244 -15.82 -8.65 0.25
C LYS A 244 -16.09 -10.13 -0.01
N TYR A 245 -16.59 -10.47 -1.20
CA TYR A 245 -16.83 -11.86 -1.60
C TYR A 245 -15.58 -12.54 -2.16
N ALA A 246 -14.57 -11.74 -2.58
CA ALA A 246 -13.25 -12.23 -2.98
C ALA A 246 -12.22 -12.14 -1.83
N TYR A 247 -12.25 -11.06 -1.06
CA TYR A 247 -11.35 -10.80 0.07
C TYR A 247 -12.14 -10.61 1.35
N ARG A 248 -11.85 -11.45 2.35
CA ARG A 248 -12.46 -11.34 3.68
C ARG A 248 -12.02 -10.04 4.38
N GLU A 249 -10.73 -9.77 4.32
CA GLU A 249 -10.10 -8.53 4.76
C GLU A 249 -9.85 -7.64 3.54
N TRP A 250 -10.68 -6.61 3.35
CA TRP A 250 -10.66 -5.81 2.12
C TRP A 250 -10.49 -4.30 2.32
N ALA A 251 -10.67 -3.76 3.52
CA ALA A 251 -10.45 -2.35 3.84
C ALA A 251 -10.41 -2.09 5.34
N GLY A 252 -9.50 -1.22 5.79
CA GLY A 252 -9.41 -0.78 7.17
C GLY A 252 -8.70 -1.77 8.10
N LEU A 253 -8.95 -1.62 9.41
CA LEU A 253 -8.24 -2.35 10.46
C LEU A 253 -9.00 -3.62 10.85
N TYR A 254 -8.26 -4.74 10.85
CA TYR A 254 -8.69 -6.04 11.37
C TYR A 254 -7.78 -6.44 12.52
N GLN A 255 -8.32 -7.19 13.48
CA GLN A 255 -7.57 -7.67 14.63
C GLN A 255 -7.95 -9.12 14.96
N GLU A 256 -6.95 -9.94 15.18
CA GLU A 256 -7.08 -11.31 15.68
C GLU A 256 -6.05 -11.51 16.80
N LYS A 257 -6.54 -11.74 18.02
CA LYS A 257 -5.71 -11.81 19.22
C LYS A 257 -4.89 -10.52 19.41
N HIS A 258 -3.56 -10.61 19.34
CA HIS A 258 -2.65 -9.47 19.44
C HIS A 258 -2.19 -8.92 18.08
N GLN A 259 -2.43 -9.67 16.99
CA GLN A 259 -2.01 -9.29 15.64
C GLN A 259 -3.06 -8.42 14.95
N SER A 260 -2.61 -7.43 14.23
CA SER A 260 -3.45 -6.54 13.43
C SER A 260 -3.08 -6.59 11.96
N LEU A 261 -4.07 -6.38 11.11
CA LEU A 261 -3.90 -6.13 9.68
C LEU A 261 -4.59 -4.82 9.34
N TYR A 262 -3.91 -3.96 8.59
CA TYR A 262 -4.55 -2.82 7.94
C TYR A 262 -4.52 -2.97 6.43
N VAL A 263 -5.68 -2.83 5.79
CA VAL A 263 -5.82 -2.86 4.33
C VAL A 263 -6.17 -1.48 3.83
N ASN A 264 -5.21 -0.82 3.16
CA ASN A 264 -5.39 0.47 2.51
C ASN A 264 -6.10 0.27 1.17
N VAL A 265 -7.09 1.12 0.85
CA VAL A 265 -7.88 0.99 -0.38
C VAL A 265 -7.26 1.69 -1.59
N GLY A 266 -6.00 2.12 -1.48
CA GLY A 266 -5.21 2.63 -2.60
C GLY A 266 -5.28 4.14 -2.79
N PHE A 267 -4.15 4.69 -3.25
CA PHE A 267 -3.97 6.10 -3.60
C PHE A 267 -4.48 6.40 -5.02
N GLY A 268 -4.21 5.50 -5.97
CA GLY A 268 -4.64 5.58 -7.35
C GLY A 268 -5.92 4.80 -7.64
N TYR A 269 -6.05 4.30 -8.86
CA TYR A 269 -7.15 3.45 -9.30
C TYR A 269 -6.69 2.54 -10.44
N LEU A 270 -7.43 1.47 -10.67
CA LEU A 270 -7.13 0.47 -11.69
C LEU A 270 -8.39 0.12 -12.48
N ASP A 271 -8.23 -0.37 -13.73
CA ASP A 271 -9.24 -0.85 -14.66
C ASP A 271 -10.24 0.21 -15.12
N TYR A 272 -11.07 0.75 -14.25
CA TYR A 272 -12.06 1.75 -14.63
C TYR A 272 -11.86 3.07 -13.84
N PRO A 273 -11.98 4.22 -14.51
CA PRO A 273 -11.68 5.52 -13.92
C PRO A 273 -12.83 6.02 -13.03
N SER A 274 -13.08 5.29 -11.93
CA SER A 274 -14.14 5.65 -10.98
C SER A 274 -13.83 5.13 -9.58
N ARG A 275 -14.16 5.95 -8.57
CA ARG A 275 -14.24 5.55 -7.17
C ARG A 275 -15.57 6.02 -6.59
N LEU A 276 -16.49 5.07 -6.38
CA LEU A 276 -17.82 5.35 -5.87
C LEU A 276 -17.97 4.91 -4.42
N GLY A 277 -17.96 5.90 -3.52
CA GLY A 277 -18.14 5.69 -2.08
C GLY A 277 -16.92 5.15 -1.34
N LEU A 278 -15.90 4.68 -2.06
CA LEU A 278 -14.59 4.28 -1.52
C LEU A 278 -13.52 5.16 -2.18
N LEU A 279 -13.26 6.30 -1.56
CA LEU A 279 -12.38 7.34 -2.06
C LEU A 279 -10.90 6.95 -1.91
N PRO A 280 -9.96 7.57 -2.68
CA PRO A 280 -8.54 7.34 -2.52
C PRO A 280 -8.08 7.64 -1.09
N GLU A 281 -7.19 6.80 -0.57
CA GLU A 281 -6.86 6.80 0.85
C GLU A 281 -5.38 7.10 1.11
N ILE A 282 -5.15 7.93 2.11
CA ILE A 282 -3.88 8.12 2.79
C ILE A 282 -4.12 7.76 4.25
N THR A 283 -3.47 6.71 4.76
CA THR A 283 -3.67 6.31 6.16
C THR A 283 -2.58 6.86 7.05
N ILE A 284 -2.97 7.38 8.20
CA ILE A 284 -2.08 7.93 9.22
C ILE A 284 -2.25 7.13 10.49
N PHE A 285 -1.20 6.45 10.90
CA PHE A 285 -1.17 5.69 12.14
C PHE A 285 -0.46 6.47 13.23
N HIS A 286 -1.11 6.53 14.41
CA HIS A 286 -0.51 7.04 15.62
C HIS A 286 -0.07 5.85 16.48
N LEU A 287 1.23 5.71 16.69
CA LEU A 287 1.76 4.67 17.56
C LEU A 287 1.51 5.03 19.02
N LYS A 288 0.91 4.12 19.76
CA LYS A 288 0.59 4.31 21.18
C LYS A 288 0.93 3.05 21.97
N SER A 289 1.59 3.23 23.12
CA SER A 289 1.72 2.17 24.10
C SER A 289 0.37 1.90 24.76
N LYS A 290 0.20 0.70 25.28
CA LYS A 290 -0.95 0.41 26.15
C LYS A 290 -0.75 1.11 27.49
N ALA A 291 -1.68 1.98 27.87
CA ALA A 291 -1.70 2.64 29.17
C ALA A 291 -1.83 1.64 30.32
#